data_04b9f5a7a507c08861142f8cbf0ccb17
#
_entry.id   04b9f5a7a507c08861142f8cbf0ccb17
#
_cell.length_a   1.000
_cell.length_b   1.000
_cell.length_c   1.000
_cell.angle_alpha   90.00
_cell.angle_beta   90.00
_cell.angle_gamma   90.00
#
_symmetry.space_group_name_H-M   'P 1'
#
loop_
_entity.id
_entity.type
_entity.pdbx_description
1 polymer ?
#
loop_
_entity_poly.entity_id
_entity_poly.type
_entity_poly.pdbx_seq_one_letter_code
_entity_poly.pdbx_strand_id
1 'polypeptide(L)'
;MRKAQREAILAKLEETYKGSKTALNYNSPFELLVAVILSAQCTDERVNVITARMFPRLNTPEKMGALTQEEMEAEISDCGLYHAKAKNLLGMCHMLTQRFNSVIPNDIKTLMELPGVGQKTANVIASIIYNIPALAVDTHVFRVSHRLGLAKGKDPLATEKELEKIIPREKWSDAHHWFIWHGRKICKARKPLCRGCVVVEECPFKEKNFE
;
A
#
# COMPACT_ATOMS: atom_id res chain seq x y z
N MET A 1 -21.80 -15.00 -4.64
CA MET A 1 -22.34 -13.66 -4.97
C MET A 1 -22.72 -13.61 -6.45
N ARG A 2 -23.85 -12.97 -6.81
CA ARG A 2 -24.28 -12.81 -8.21
C ARG A 2 -23.37 -11.77 -8.92
N LYS A 3 -23.20 -11.91 -10.24
CA LYS A 3 -22.35 -10.98 -11.03
C LYS A 3 -22.83 -9.52 -10.89
N ALA A 4 -24.12 -9.26 -11.06
CA ALA A 4 -24.69 -7.91 -10.95
C ALA A 4 -24.45 -7.26 -9.56
N GLN A 5 -24.55 -8.03 -8.46
CA GLN A 5 -24.27 -7.55 -7.12
C GLN A 5 -22.82 -7.13 -6.94
N ARG A 6 -21.86 -7.91 -7.49
CA ARG A 6 -20.45 -7.61 -7.50
C ARG A 6 -20.14 -6.34 -8.28
N GLU A 7 -20.71 -6.20 -9.46
CA GLU A 7 -20.54 -5.02 -10.31
C GLU A 7 -21.08 -3.76 -9.62
N ALA A 8 -22.25 -3.85 -8.96
CA ALA A 8 -22.82 -2.75 -8.20
C ALA A 8 -21.90 -2.31 -7.03
N ILE A 9 -21.32 -3.26 -6.28
CA ILE A 9 -20.37 -2.96 -5.21
C ILE A 9 -19.17 -2.21 -5.78
N LEU A 10 -18.53 -2.72 -6.83
CA LEU A 10 -17.34 -2.11 -7.42
C LEU A 10 -17.63 -0.72 -7.97
N ALA A 11 -18.76 -0.54 -8.68
CA ALA A 11 -19.18 0.77 -9.20
C ALA A 11 -19.39 1.81 -8.09
N LYS A 12 -20.08 1.44 -7.01
CA LYS A 12 -20.29 2.34 -5.85
C LYS A 12 -18.98 2.70 -5.15
N LEU A 13 -18.02 1.77 -5.02
CA LEU A 13 -16.70 2.04 -4.47
C LEU A 13 -15.90 2.98 -5.38
N GLU A 14 -15.89 2.72 -6.70
CA GLU A 14 -15.25 3.58 -7.69
C GLU A 14 -15.78 5.00 -7.63
N GLU A 15 -17.10 5.20 -7.65
CA GLU A 15 -17.72 6.52 -7.57
C GLU A 15 -17.36 7.25 -6.27
N THR A 16 -17.41 6.53 -5.13
CA THR A 16 -17.17 7.13 -3.81
C THR A 16 -15.72 7.52 -3.60
N TYR A 17 -14.77 6.75 -4.16
CA TYR A 17 -13.34 6.92 -3.92
C TYR A 17 -12.56 7.30 -5.18
N LYS A 18 -13.23 7.80 -6.22
CA LYS A 18 -12.61 8.27 -7.46
C LYS A 18 -11.51 9.29 -7.17
N GLY A 19 -10.34 9.11 -7.77
CA GLY A 19 -9.18 9.98 -7.60
C GLY A 19 -8.47 9.87 -6.24
N SER A 20 -8.85 8.90 -5.39
CA SER A 20 -8.12 8.63 -4.15
C SER A 20 -6.69 8.19 -4.44
N LYS A 21 -5.74 8.71 -3.65
CA LYS A 21 -4.31 8.41 -3.77
C LYS A 21 -3.77 7.92 -2.42
N THR A 22 -2.50 7.52 -2.41
CA THR A 22 -1.77 7.25 -1.17
C THR A 22 -1.79 8.47 -0.25
N ALA A 23 -1.83 8.23 1.06
CA ALA A 23 -1.72 9.27 2.07
C ALA A 23 -0.25 9.60 2.43
N LEU A 24 0.72 8.89 1.85
CA LEU A 24 2.14 9.16 2.04
C LEU A 24 2.57 10.39 1.23
N ASN A 25 3.40 11.25 1.84
CA ASN A 25 3.97 12.43 1.22
C ASN A 25 5.33 12.09 0.58
N TYR A 26 5.50 12.43 -0.69
CA TYR A 26 6.75 12.22 -1.44
C TYR A 26 6.85 13.19 -2.61
N ASN A 27 8.08 13.48 -3.05
CA ASN A 27 8.38 14.34 -4.21
C ASN A 27 9.14 13.58 -5.32
N SER A 28 9.60 12.34 -5.04
CA SER A 28 10.33 11.53 -6.01
C SER A 28 9.98 10.05 -5.89
N PRO A 29 10.26 9.22 -6.92
CA PRO A 29 10.14 7.77 -6.85
C PRO A 29 10.89 7.14 -5.68
N PHE A 30 12.10 7.63 -5.39
CA PHE A 30 12.91 7.17 -4.26
C PHE A 30 12.24 7.49 -2.92
N GLU A 31 11.76 8.70 -2.73
CA GLU A 31 11.04 9.09 -1.52
C GLU A 31 9.79 8.24 -1.30
N LEU A 32 9.03 7.93 -2.36
CA LEU A 32 7.88 7.03 -2.25
C LEU A 32 8.32 5.63 -1.80
N LEU A 33 9.38 5.07 -2.41
CA LEU A 33 9.88 3.73 -2.04
C LEU A 33 10.27 3.67 -0.57
N VAL A 34 11.01 4.67 -0.08
CA VAL A 34 11.39 4.81 1.34
C VAL A 34 10.14 4.90 2.22
N ALA A 35 9.20 5.78 1.89
CA ALA A 35 7.97 5.96 2.67
C ALA A 35 7.13 4.67 2.73
N VAL A 36 7.03 3.91 1.63
CA VAL A 36 6.30 2.63 1.60
C VAL A 36 7.01 1.56 2.45
N ILE A 37 8.34 1.48 2.44
CA ILE A 37 9.09 0.58 3.33
C ILE A 37 8.85 0.95 4.80
N LEU A 38 8.88 2.24 5.11
CA LEU A 38 8.61 2.72 6.47
C LEU A 38 7.18 2.45 6.93
N SER A 39 6.19 2.41 6.02
CA SER A 39 4.77 2.19 6.35
C SER A 39 4.44 0.77 6.83
N ALA A 40 5.35 -0.19 6.70
CA ALA A 40 5.17 -1.52 7.25
C ALA A 40 5.01 -1.46 8.78
N GLN A 41 3.82 -1.81 9.30
CA GLN A 41 3.46 -1.73 10.73
C GLN A 41 3.69 -0.32 11.34
N CYS A 42 3.47 0.73 10.54
CA CYS A 42 3.53 2.12 10.97
C CYS A 42 2.39 2.89 10.29
N THR A 43 1.79 3.88 10.97
CA THR A 43 0.73 4.69 10.36
C THR A 43 1.31 5.68 9.35
N ASP A 44 0.52 6.05 8.33
CA ASP A 44 0.97 7.00 7.30
C ASP A 44 1.30 8.37 7.93
N GLU A 45 0.54 8.81 8.93
CA GLU A 45 0.79 10.06 9.67
C GLU A 45 2.17 10.04 10.33
N ARG A 46 2.52 8.92 10.97
CA ARG A 46 3.84 8.76 11.62
C ARG A 46 4.95 8.74 10.57
N VAL A 47 4.75 8.01 9.47
CA VAL A 47 5.71 7.99 8.35
C VAL A 47 5.91 9.38 7.79
N ASN A 48 4.83 10.14 7.55
CA ASN A 48 4.91 11.51 7.03
C ASN A 48 5.68 12.46 7.96
N VAL A 49 5.54 12.32 9.28
CA VAL A 49 6.33 13.09 10.26
C VAL A 49 7.82 12.76 10.14
N ILE A 50 8.18 11.47 10.06
CA ILE A 50 9.57 11.01 9.93
C ILE A 50 10.16 11.51 8.60
N THR A 51 9.48 11.28 7.49
CA THR A 51 9.98 11.64 6.15
C THR A 51 10.08 13.15 5.94
N ALA A 52 9.17 13.94 6.51
CA ALA A 52 9.26 15.41 6.47
C ALA A 52 10.55 15.94 7.12
N ARG A 53 11.05 15.27 8.18
CA ARG A 53 12.31 15.59 8.84
C ARG A 53 13.53 15.11 8.04
N MET A 54 13.40 13.95 7.40
CA MET A 54 14.48 13.21 6.78
C MET A 54 14.75 13.62 5.31
N PHE A 55 13.73 13.72 4.47
CA PHE A 55 13.85 13.96 3.04
C PHE A 55 14.54 15.26 2.61
N PRO A 56 14.47 16.39 3.34
CA PRO A 56 15.25 17.58 2.97
C PRO A 56 16.77 17.33 2.86
N ARG A 57 17.28 16.32 3.56
CA ARG A 57 18.71 15.97 3.60
C ARG A 57 19.02 14.63 2.90
N LEU A 58 18.11 13.66 2.98
CA LEU A 58 18.31 12.25 2.63
C LEU A 58 17.34 11.82 1.52
N ASN A 59 17.32 12.58 0.43
CA ASN A 59 16.35 12.40 -0.65
C ASN A 59 16.89 11.65 -1.89
N THR A 60 18.09 11.07 -1.80
CA THR A 60 18.67 10.22 -2.84
C THR A 60 19.30 8.95 -2.26
N PRO A 61 19.46 7.88 -3.05
CA PRO A 61 20.12 6.65 -2.61
C PRO A 61 21.54 6.89 -2.08
N GLU A 62 22.31 7.79 -2.71
CA GLU A 62 23.68 8.10 -2.31
C GLU A 62 23.73 8.77 -0.94
N LYS A 63 22.93 9.81 -0.74
CA LYS A 63 22.89 10.54 0.53
C LYS A 63 22.43 9.66 1.68
N MET A 64 21.38 8.86 1.44
CA MET A 64 20.82 7.97 2.45
C MET A 64 21.75 6.77 2.73
N GLY A 65 22.34 6.20 1.68
CA GLY A 65 23.27 5.07 1.78
C GLY A 65 24.64 5.43 2.38
N ALA A 66 24.96 6.72 2.53
CA ALA A 66 26.19 7.17 3.20
C ALA A 66 26.10 7.14 4.73
N LEU A 67 24.90 6.95 5.30
CA LEU A 67 24.71 6.84 6.75
C LEU A 67 25.21 5.50 7.28
N THR A 68 25.67 5.48 8.52
CA THR A 68 25.87 4.24 9.27
C THR A 68 24.51 3.65 9.70
N GLN A 69 24.52 2.40 10.18
CA GLN A 69 23.32 1.75 10.70
C GLN A 69 22.72 2.55 11.88
N GLU A 70 23.58 3.01 12.80
CA GLU A 70 23.18 3.76 13.99
C GLU A 70 22.59 5.13 13.63
N GLU A 71 23.17 5.82 12.64
CA GLU A 71 22.65 7.08 12.15
C GLU A 71 21.28 6.91 11.48
N MET A 72 21.10 5.87 10.65
CA MET A 72 19.83 5.58 10.05
C MET A 72 18.76 5.20 11.09
N GLU A 73 19.14 4.39 12.10
CA GLU A 73 18.24 4.05 13.20
C GLU A 73 17.78 5.29 13.98
N ALA A 74 18.68 6.23 14.23
CA ALA A 74 18.36 7.49 14.90
C ALA A 74 17.34 8.32 14.09
N GLU A 75 17.49 8.38 12.76
CA GLU A 75 16.56 9.09 11.87
C GLU A 75 15.13 8.53 11.91
N ILE A 76 14.98 7.20 12.07
CA ILE A 76 13.68 6.51 12.00
C ILE A 76 13.25 5.84 13.32
N SER A 77 13.86 6.22 14.45
CA SER A 77 13.61 5.62 15.78
C SER A 77 12.15 5.65 16.22
N ASP A 78 11.37 6.64 15.75
CA ASP A 78 9.93 6.75 15.98
C ASP A 78 9.09 5.72 15.19
N CYS A 79 9.72 4.94 14.31
CA CYS A 79 9.05 3.95 13.45
C CYS A 79 9.14 2.56 14.07
N GLY A 80 8.03 1.83 14.11
CA GLY A 80 8.05 0.43 14.53
C GLY A 80 9.03 -0.41 13.69
N LEU A 81 9.74 -1.34 14.31
CA LEU A 81 10.74 -2.22 13.66
C LEU A 81 11.93 -1.45 13.04
N TYR A 82 12.30 -0.32 13.61
CA TYR A 82 13.27 0.61 13.02
C TYR A 82 14.65 -0.02 12.76
N HIS A 83 15.16 -0.93 13.58
CA HIS A 83 16.42 -1.64 13.34
C HIS A 83 16.42 -2.41 12.01
N ALA A 84 15.37 -3.22 11.77
CA ALA A 84 15.25 -3.97 10.53
C ALA A 84 15.01 -3.05 9.32
N LYS A 85 14.24 -1.99 9.51
CA LYS A 85 13.98 -1.00 8.45
C LYS A 85 15.23 -0.21 8.09
N ALA A 86 16.03 0.21 9.06
CA ALA A 86 17.32 0.87 8.82
C ALA A 86 18.24 -0.01 7.98
N LYS A 87 18.42 -1.27 8.38
CA LYS A 87 19.20 -2.25 7.61
C LYS A 87 18.68 -2.41 6.17
N ASN A 88 17.36 -2.52 6.00
CA ASN A 88 16.76 -2.65 4.68
C ASN A 88 16.93 -1.39 3.83
N LEU A 89 16.73 -0.19 4.39
CA LEU A 89 16.91 1.07 3.68
C LEU A 89 18.36 1.25 3.21
N LEU A 90 19.35 1.01 4.05
CA LEU A 90 20.76 1.08 3.69
C LEU A 90 21.10 0.05 2.61
N GLY A 91 20.69 -1.20 2.78
CA GLY A 91 20.91 -2.26 1.77
C GLY A 91 20.24 -1.95 0.42
N MET A 92 19.02 -1.40 0.46
CA MET A 92 18.31 -0.92 -0.75
C MET A 92 19.09 0.22 -1.43
N CYS A 93 19.55 1.23 -0.68
CA CYS A 93 20.31 2.35 -1.23
C CYS A 93 21.61 1.87 -1.89
N HIS A 94 22.37 0.99 -1.23
CA HIS A 94 23.59 0.40 -1.79
C HIS A 94 23.30 -0.39 -3.05
N MET A 95 22.24 -1.19 -3.08
CA MET A 95 21.87 -1.95 -4.29
C MET A 95 21.43 -1.03 -5.42
N LEU A 96 20.66 0.03 -5.14
CA LEU A 96 20.27 1.02 -6.15
C LEU A 96 21.49 1.72 -6.76
N THR A 97 22.45 2.15 -5.95
CA THR A 97 23.66 2.83 -6.45
C THR A 97 24.57 1.89 -7.23
N GLN A 98 24.76 0.66 -6.77
CA GLN A 98 25.70 -0.28 -7.38
C GLN A 98 25.17 -0.97 -8.63
N ARG A 99 23.87 -1.31 -8.69
CA ARG A 99 23.30 -2.13 -9.76
C ARG A 99 22.33 -1.38 -10.68
N PHE A 100 21.75 -0.28 -10.22
CA PHE A 100 20.67 0.40 -10.92
C PHE A 100 20.92 1.89 -11.20
N ASN A 101 22.17 2.37 -11.06
CA ASN A 101 22.54 3.77 -11.27
C ASN A 101 21.61 4.75 -10.53
N SER A 102 21.22 4.39 -9.30
CA SER A 102 20.28 5.14 -8.45
C SER A 102 18.86 5.31 -9.03
N VAL A 103 18.51 4.55 -10.05
CA VAL A 103 17.17 4.53 -10.65
C VAL A 103 16.34 3.39 -10.05
N ILE A 104 15.11 3.68 -9.70
CA ILE A 104 14.16 2.65 -9.22
C ILE A 104 13.82 1.72 -10.38
N PRO A 105 13.94 0.38 -10.25
CA PRO A 105 13.54 -0.57 -11.29
C PRO A 105 12.04 -0.45 -11.64
N ASN A 106 11.70 -0.65 -12.91
CA ASN A 106 10.34 -0.50 -13.41
C ASN A 106 9.56 -1.82 -13.56
N ASP A 107 10.10 -2.93 -13.09
CA ASP A 107 9.41 -4.22 -13.09
C ASP A 107 9.31 -4.80 -11.69
N ILE A 108 8.21 -5.54 -11.43
CA ILE A 108 7.88 -6.05 -10.09
C ILE A 108 8.91 -7.06 -9.60
N LYS A 109 9.47 -7.91 -10.49
CA LYS A 109 10.44 -8.93 -10.07
C LYS A 109 11.74 -8.30 -9.59
N THR A 110 12.26 -7.34 -10.34
CA THR A 110 13.48 -6.61 -9.99
C THR A 110 13.26 -5.73 -8.76
N LEU A 111 12.09 -5.09 -8.61
CA LEU A 111 11.75 -4.36 -7.39
C LEU A 111 11.80 -5.27 -6.14
N MET A 112 11.38 -6.52 -6.26
CA MET A 112 11.41 -7.50 -5.15
C MET A 112 12.81 -7.97 -4.78
N GLU A 113 13.84 -7.72 -5.60
CA GLU A 113 15.23 -7.98 -5.23
C GLU A 113 15.76 -6.96 -4.20
N LEU A 114 15.13 -5.77 -4.13
CA LEU A 114 15.55 -4.71 -3.23
C LEU A 114 15.26 -5.08 -1.76
N PRO A 115 16.21 -4.91 -0.85
CA PRO A 115 16.00 -5.13 0.58
C PRO A 115 14.77 -4.37 1.12
N GLY A 116 13.90 -5.07 1.83
CA GLY A 116 12.67 -4.49 2.39
C GLY A 116 11.50 -4.38 1.41
N VAL A 117 11.66 -4.82 0.17
CA VAL A 117 10.62 -4.77 -0.86
C VAL A 117 10.03 -6.17 -1.09
N GLY A 118 8.84 -6.42 -0.53
CA GLY A 118 8.04 -7.61 -0.84
C GLY A 118 7.04 -7.35 -1.99
N GLN A 119 6.27 -8.38 -2.36
CA GLN A 119 5.26 -8.30 -3.43
C GLN A 119 4.34 -7.07 -3.30
N LYS A 120 3.79 -6.83 -2.08
CA LYS A 120 2.92 -5.68 -1.84
C LYS A 120 3.61 -4.35 -2.14
N THR A 121 4.83 -4.15 -1.64
CA THR A 121 5.61 -2.93 -1.87
C THR A 121 5.93 -2.75 -3.35
N ALA A 122 6.38 -3.81 -4.03
CA ALA A 122 6.66 -3.80 -5.46
C ALA A 122 5.41 -3.42 -6.27
N ASN A 123 4.25 -3.99 -5.97
CA ASN A 123 2.98 -3.65 -6.63
C ASN A 123 2.61 -2.17 -6.43
N VAL A 124 2.77 -1.63 -5.22
CA VAL A 124 2.49 -0.21 -4.93
C VAL A 124 3.42 0.70 -5.74
N ILE A 125 4.72 0.42 -5.75
CA ILE A 125 5.71 1.23 -6.48
C ILE A 125 5.47 1.15 -7.99
N ALA A 126 5.30 -0.05 -8.54
CA ALA A 126 5.01 -0.26 -9.97
C ALA A 126 3.74 0.48 -10.40
N SER A 127 2.71 0.42 -9.58
CA SER A 127 1.43 1.08 -9.84
C SER A 127 1.52 2.60 -9.81
N ILE A 128 2.12 3.18 -8.76
CA ILE A 128 2.10 4.63 -8.55
C ILE A 128 3.14 5.35 -9.45
N ILE A 129 4.34 4.78 -9.59
CA ILE A 129 5.44 5.45 -10.30
C ILE A 129 5.40 5.16 -11.80
N TYR A 130 5.09 3.92 -12.18
CA TYR A 130 5.20 3.47 -13.56
C TYR A 130 3.85 3.23 -14.25
N ASN A 131 2.73 3.49 -13.54
CA ASN A 131 1.38 3.22 -14.02
C ASN A 131 1.19 1.77 -14.51
N ILE A 132 1.97 0.82 -13.95
CA ILE A 132 1.82 -0.59 -14.24
C ILE A 132 0.63 -1.10 -13.45
N PRO A 133 -0.42 -1.63 -14.11
CA PRO A 133 -1.59 -2.14 -13.39
C PRO A 133 -1.17 -3.24 -12.41
N ALA A 134 -1.33 -2.96 -11.12
CA ALA A 134 -1.07 -3.88 -10.03
C ALA A 134 -2.04 -3.64 -8.89
N LEU A 135 -2.52 -4.71 -8.27
CA LEU A 135 -3.45 -4.66 -7.16
C LEU A 135 -2.76 -5.16 -5.90
N ALA A 136 -2.23 -4.24 -5.09
CA ALA A 136 -1.60 -4.62 -3.83
C ALA A 136 -2.66 -4.99 -2.78
N VAL A 137 -2.50 -6.13 -2.12
CA VAL A 137 -3.41 -6.57 -1.06
C VAL A 137 -2.76 -6.35 0.31
N ASP A 138 -3.23 -5.32 1.01
CA ASP A 138 -2.88 -5.07 2.40
C ASP A 138 -3.98 -5.57 3.35
N THR A 139 -3.85 -5.29 4.64
CA THR A 139 -4.86 -5.67 5.65
C THR A 139 -6.23 -5.03 5.42
N HIS A 140 -6.30 -3.84 4.82
CA HIS A 140 -7.55 -3.18 4.47
C HIS A 140 -8.19 -3.84 3.25
N VAL A 141 -7.44 -3.99 2.16
CA VAL A 141 -7.91 -4.66 0.94
C VAL A 141 -8.38 -6.07 1.26
N PHE A 142 -7.58 -6.84 2.01
CA PHE A 142 -7.93 -8.19 2.44
C PHE A 142 -9.25 -8.22 3.20
N ARG A 143 -9.37 -7.45 4.28
CA ARG A 143 -10.57 -7.41 5.11
C ARG A 143 -11.81 -6.97 4.36
N VAL A 144 -11.70 -5.88 3.62
CA VAL A 144 -12.84 -5.27 2.91
C VAL A 144 -13.34 -6.19 1.81
N SER A 145 -12.45 -6.72 0.96
CA SER A 145 -12.82 -7.63 -0.11
C SER A 145 -13.50 -8.90 0.39
N HIS A 146 -13.05 -9.46 1.51
CA HIS A 146 -13.66 -10.63 2.15
C HIS A 146 -15.04 -10.32 2.73
N ARG A 147 -15.19 -9.20 3.46
CA ARG A 147 -16.49 -8.78 4.01
C ARG A 147 -17.50 -8.48 2.92
N LEU A 148 -17.05 -7.89 1.81
CA LEU A 148 -17.89 -7.64 0.64
C LEU A 148 -18.15 -8.89 -0.20
N GLY A 149 -17.53 -10.03 0.14
CA GLY A 149 -17.68 -11.28 -0.58
C GLY A 149 -17.07 -11.26 -1.99
N LEU A 150 -16.16 -10.33 -2.26
CA LEU A 150 -15.45 -10.18 -3.53
C LEU A 150 -14.29 -11.18 -3.66
N ALA A 151 -13.71 -11.58 -2.54
CA ALA A 151 -12.65 -12.57 -2.46
C ALA A 151 -12.85 -13.51 -1.25
N LYS A 152 -12.21 -14.69 -1.32
CA LYS A 152 -12.20 -15.74 -0.29
C LYS A 152 -10.82 -16.37 -0.09
N GLY A 153 -9.81 -15.83 -0.77
CA GLY A 153 -8.43 -16.30 -0.71
C GLY A 153 -7.91 -16.38 0.72
N LYS A 154 -7.15 -17.42 1.06
CA LYS A 154 -6.66 -17.64 2.43
C LYS A 154 -5.53 -16.70 2.83
N ASP A 155 -4.88 -16.08 1.87
CA ASP A 155 -3.75 -15.19 2.03
C ASP A 155 -3.83 -14.01 1.05
N PRO A 156 -2.99 -12.98 1.20
CA PRO A 156 -3.00 -11.82 0.32
C PRO A 156 -2.80 -12.15 -1.16
N LEU A 157 -1.92 -13.09 -1.51
CA LEU A 157 -1.64 -13.45 -2.90
C LEU A 157 -2.84 -14.15 -3.57
N ALA A 158 -3.49 -15.06 -2.85
CA ALA A 158 -4.70 -15.71 -3.34
C ALA A 158 -5.84 -14.69 -3.51
N THR A 159 -5.96 -13.74 -2.58
CA THR A 159 -6.94 -12.64 -2.66
C THR A 159 -6.67 -11.72 -3.85
N GLU A 160 -5.42 -11.35 -4.09
CA GLU A 160 -4.97 -10.55 -5.25
C GLU A 160 -5.46 -11.22 -6.56
N LYS A 161 -5.11 -12.49 -6.76
CA LYS A 161 -5.52 -13.27 -7.96
C LYS A 161 -7.03 -13.38 -8.15
N GLU A 162 -7.81 -13.44 -7.06
CA GLU A 162 -9.26 -13.45 -7.14
C GLU A 162 -9.83 -12.09 -7.53
N LEU A 163 -9.31 -11.00 -6.97
CA LEU A 163 -9.71 -9.63 -7.29
C LEU A 163 -9.34 -9.25 -8.73
N GLU A 164 -8.16 -9.65 -9.20
CA GLU A 164 -7.71 -9.44 -10.59
C GLU A 164 -8.62 -10.06 -11.63
N LYS A 165 -9.27 -11.17 -11.32
CA LYS A 165 -10.24 -11.82 -12.21
C LYS A 165 -11.57 -11.08 -12.35
N ILE A 166 -11.89 -10.23 -11.39
CA ILE A 166 -13.22 -9.60 -11.31
C ILE A 166 -13.17 -8.08 -11.51
N ILE A 167 -11.98 -7.48 -11.39
CA ILE A 167 -11.74 -6.05 -11.61
C ILE A 167 -11.00 -5.89 -12.94
N PRO A 168 -11.44 -5.00 -13.84
CA PRO A 168 -10.72 -4.70 -15.06
C PRO A 168 -9.28 -4.26 -14.76
N ARG A 169 -8.34 -4.75 -15.58
CA ARG A 169 -6.90 -4.55 -15.33
C ARG A 169 -6.50 -3.07 -15.19
N GLU A 170 -7.08 -2.21 -15.99
CA GLU A 170 -6.85 -0.77 -15.97
C GLU A 170 -7.31 -0.09 -14.67
N LYS A 171 -8.14 -0.77 -13.88
CA LYS A 171 -8.67 -0.26 -12.60
C LYS A 171 -7.97 -0.85 -11.36
N TRP A 172 -7.00 -1.74 -11.51
CA TRP A 172 -6.36 -2.42 -10.37
C TRP A 172 -5.71 -1.44 -9.39
N SER A 173 -4.98 -0.47 -9.92
CA SER A 173 -4.32 0.57 -9.11
C SER A 173 -5.31 1.42 -8.32
N ASP A 174 -6.39 1.83 -8.96
CA ASP A 174 -7.43 2.64 -8.32
C ASP A 174 -8.22 1.81 -7.30
N ALA A 175 -8.56 0.57 -7.64
CA ALA A 175 -9.31 -0.33 -6.76
C ALA A 175 -8.57 -0.61 -5.44
N HIS A 176 -7.23 -0.72 -5.47
CA HIS A 176 -6.41 -0.79 -4.26
C HIS A 176 -6.74 0.38 -3.31
N HIS A 177 -6.79 1.60 -3.83
CA HIS A 177 -7.10 2.79 -3.03
C HIS A 177 -8.56 2.82 -2.59
N TRP A 178 -9.53 2.38 -3.41
CA TRP A 178 -10.95 2.29 -3.00
C TRP A 178 -11.11 1.41 -1.76
N PHE A 179 -10.51 0.22 -1.76
CA PHE A 179 -10.58 -0.69 -0.61
C PHE A 179 -9.88 -0.13 0.62
N ILE A 180 -8.72 0.52 0.48
CA ILE A 180 -8.00 1.13 1.61
C ILE A 180 -8.86 2.22 2.24
N TRP A 181 -9.33 3.18 1.45
CA TRP A 181 -10.10 4.30 1.97
C TRP A 181 -11.44 3.85 2.56
N HIS A 182 -12.12 2.90 1.92
CA HIS A 182 -13.33 2.30 2.48
C HIS A 182 -13.04 1.59 3.81
N GLY A 183 -11.95 0.86 3.89
CA GLY A 183 -11.52 0.16 5.10
C GLY A 183 -11.11 1.09 6.25
N ARG A 184 -10.55 2.25 5.94
CA ARG A 184 -10.16 3.27 6.93
C ARG A 184 -11.36 4.08 7.43
N LYS A 185 -12.21 4.52 6.52
CA LYS A 185 -13.31 5.42 6.84
C LYS A 185 -14.57 4.71 7.34
N ILE A 186 -14.96 3.63 6.70
CA ILE A 186 -16.26 2.98 6.90
C ILE A 186 -16.11 1.55 7.44
N CYS A 187 -15.52 0.65 6.66
CA CYS A 187 -15.43 -0.78 6.99
C CYS A 187 -14.28 -1.07 7.95
N LYS A 188 -14.29 -0.42 9.13
CA LYS A 188 -13.27 -0.56 10.18
C LYS A 188 -13.16 -1.99 10.68
N ALA A 189 -11.98 -2.38 11.20
CA ALA A 189 -11.75 -3.73 11.72
C ALA A 189 -12.70 -4.06 12.89
N ARG A 190 -12.82 -3.12 13.82
CA ARG A 190 -13.78 -3.15 14.93
C ARG A 190 -14.86 -2.10 14.70
N LYS A 191 -16.12 -2.41 15.03
CA LYS A 191 -17.28 -1.51 14.92
C LYS A 191 -17.33 -0.80 13.56
N PRO A 192 -17.55 -1.52 12.44
CA PRO A 192 -17.68 -0.90 11.12
C PRO A 192 -18.88 0.05 11.09
N LEU A 193 -18.80 1.15 10.37
CA LEU A 193 -19.86 2.16 10.27
C LEU A 193 -20.87 1.80 9.16
N CYS A 194 -21.58 0.69 9.34
CA CYS A 194 -22.43 0.13 8.29
C CYS A 194 -23.65 1.00 7.97
N ARG A 195 -24.15 1.81 8.90
CA ARG A 195 -25.28 2.72 8.68
C ARG A 195 -25.04 3.75 7.58
N GLY A 196 -23.78 4.24 7.45
CA GLY A 196 -23.37 5.17 6.40
C GLY A 196 -22.62 4.54 5.24
N CYS A 197 -22.68 3.21 5.09
CA CYS A 197 -21.91 2.50 4.07
C CYS A 197 -22.64 2.50 2.73
N VAL A 198 -22.00 3.00 1.69
CA VAL A 198 -22.56 3.10 0.32
C VAL A 198 -22.92 1.76 -0.32
N VAL A 199 -22.33 0.67 0.18
CA VAL A 199 -22.57 -0.71 -0.31
C VAL A 199 -23.30 -1.58 0.70
N VAL A 200 -23.99 -1.01 1.69
CA VAL A 200 -24.60 -1.76 2.77
C VAL A 200 -25.67 -2.75 2.30
N GLU A 201 -26.42 -2.39 1.27
CA GLU A 201 -27.51 -3.22 0.70
C GLU A 201 -26.95 -4.44 0.01
N GLU A 202 -25.88 -4.28 -0.79
CA GLU A 202 -25.25 -5.36 -1.53
C GLU A 202 -24.28 -6.19 -0.66
N CYS A 203 -23.86 -5.67 0.49
CA CYS A 203 -22.84 -6.29 1.33
C CYS A 203 -23.36 -7.57 2.00
N PRO A 204 -22.72 -8.74 1.78
CA PRO A 204 -23.14 -10.00 2.40
C PRO A 204 -22.64 -10.20 3.83
N PHE A 205 -21.87 -9.26 4.40
CA PHE A 205 -21.32 -9.36 5.75
C PHE A 205 -22.44 -9.45 6.78
N LYS A 206 -22.41 -10.51 7.61
CA LYS A 206 -23.50 -10.81 8.56
C LYS A 206 -23.44 -9.96 9.83
N GLU A 207 -22.24 -9.59 10.28
CA GLU A 207 -22.00 -8.84 11.51
C GLU A 207 -21.99 -7.32 11.26
N LYS A 208 -23.00 -6.82 10.55
CA LYS A 208 -23.14 -5.38 10.30
C LYS A 208 -23.42 -4.63 11.60
N ASN A 209 -22.76 -3.50 11.78
CA ASN A 209 -22.99 -2.60 12.90
C ASN A 209 -23.79 -1.38 12.45
N PHE A 210 -24.94 -1.16 13.07
CA PHE A 210 -25.86 -0.05 12.80
C PHE A 210 -26.00 0.92 14.00
N GLU A 211 -25.16 0.70 15.05
CA GLU A 211 -25.06 1.60 16.19
C GLU A 211 -24.43 2.95 15.84
#